data_278a778952a609317ed401680a12efcc
#
_entry.id   278a778952a609317ed401680a12efcc
#
_cell.length_a   1.000
_cell.length_b   1.000
_cell.length_c   1.000
_cell.angle_alpha   90.00
_cell.angle_beta   90.00
_cell.angle_gamma   90.00
#
_symmetry.space_group_name_H-M   'P 1'
#
loop_
_entity.id
_entity.type
_entity.pdbx_description
1 polymer ?
#
loop_
_entity_poly.entity_id
_entity_poly.type
_entity_poly.pdbx_seq_one_letter_code
_entity_poly.pdbx_strand_id
1 'polypeptide(L)'
;MGSHPREADAIIQKVNMKTTLTLLTVLMLPLAALHAAESKPANKPNVIVILSDDLGYADLGCFGSKAIKTPHLDRMAEEGLKLTSFYAQPVCGPSRAALMTGCFPMRVAEPGNRKNQHNVLHPREVTMAEMLKDSGYATACIGKWHLGARASDGWSHATMPNAQGFDYFYGTPLYNGLTPTVEGNAMRSSILRNTEVVVKEVQDWDHITQDYTREALEFIRANRAKPFFLYLAHNMPHIPLGASENFKGKSAGGPFGDAVEEIDWSCGEILKALKELGLDERTIIVFTSDNGPWIETTDGMKPGGKPFIPRDHSGNAEPLRGYKMLTWDGGFRVPCVVRWPGNIPAGSVSDELTSTLDLLPTFAALAGTNPPSDRKLDGQDLGPFLRKPSGKSPRADFLFYSYTHLQAVRDARWKLVLPRPEYPKWTGFSGRFFGDGVSSVELYDLKSDPGETRNLAGTHPEEVARLMERVESARADLGDYDRIGAGQRYFDDGPKRLDITAWKRPAKKAGNK
;
A
#
# COMPACT_ATOMS: atom_id res chain seq x y z
N MET A 1 54.48 -73.14 -24.01
CA MET A 1 54.05 -73.70 -25.29
C MET A 1 53.28 -72.60 -25.95
N GLY A 2 53.83 -71.77 -26.78
CA GLY A 2 54.08 -71.94 -28.21
C GLY A 2 52.87 -71.37 -28.90
N SER A 3 52.90 -70.46 -29.78
CA SER A 3 53.87 -69.94 -30.73
C SER A 3 53.31 -68.66 -31.43
N HIS A 4 54.19 -67.76 -31.78
CA HIS A 4 54.11 -66.73 -32.79
C HIS A 4 53.80 -67.27 -34.21
N PRO A 5 53.82 -66.40 -35.28
CA PRO A 5 53.23 -65.15 -35.67
C PRO A 5 52.64 -65.19 -37.13
N ARG A 6 52.24 -64.02 -37.73
CA ARG A 6 52.46 -63.63 -39.15
C ARG A 6 51.63 -62.40 -39.46
N GLU A 7 52.31 -61.32 -39.70
CA GLU A 7 52.64 -60.62 -40.95
C GLU A 7 51.56 -60.63 -42.08
N ALA A 8 51.20 -59.48 -42.52
CA ALA A 8 51.20 -58.98 -43.91
C ALA A 8 50.23 -57.78 -43.97
N ASP A 9 50.59 -56.67 -44.36
CA ASP A 9 51.02 -55.98 -45.55
C ASP A 9 50.30 -54.67 -45.73
N ALA A 10 51.08 -53.68 -46.00
CA ALA A 10 50.73 -52.30 -46.29
C ALA A 10 49.95 -52.18 -47.62
N ILE A 11 48.90 -51.35 -47.60
CA ILE A 11 48.47 -50.65 -48.81
C ILE A 11 48.34 -49.18 -48.48
N ILE A 12 49.29 -48.39 -48.99
CA ILE A 12 49.26 -46.95 -49.04
C ILE A 12 48.25 -46.52 -50.10
N GLN A 13 47.17 -45.85 -49.72
CA GLN A 13 46.43 -45.01 -50.67
C GLN A 13 46.55 -43.53 -50.26
N LYS A 14 47.20 -42.80 -51.14
CA LYS A 14 47.25 -41.34 -51.13
C LYS A 14 45.84 -40.78 -51.25
N VAL A 15 45.31 -40.23 -50.20
CA VAL A 15 44.11 -39.38 -50.25
C VAL A 15 44.56 -37.93 -50.41
N ASN A 16 44.04 -37.30 -51.43
CA ASN A 16 44.35 -36.00 -51.96
C ASN A 16 44.08 -34.88 -50.93
N MET A 17 45.12 -34.18 -50.50
CA MET A 17 45.14 -33.16 -49.47
C MET A 17 44.48 -31.83 -49.89
N LYS A 18 43.82 -31.78 -51.04
CA LYS A 18 43.13 -30.55 -51.52
C LYS A 18 41.64 -30.49 -51.27
N THR A 19 40.99 -31.60 -50.85
CA THR A 19 39.54 -31.63 -50.63
C THR A 19 39.14 -31.49 -49.15
N THR A 20 40.09 -31.59 -48.24
CA THR A 20 39.85 -31.55 -46.79
C THR A 20 39.91 -30.10 -46.21
N LEU A 21 40.50 -29.17 -46.96
CA LEU A 21 40.65 -27.77 -46.50
C LEU A 21 39.42 -26.90 -46.81
N THR A 22 38.55 -27.34 -47.74
CA THR A 22 37.34 -26.56 -48.12
C THR A 22 36.11 -26.94 -47.29
N LEU A 23 36.12 -28.07 -46.57
CA LEU A 23 35.03 -28.49 -45.71
C LEU A 23 35.16 -27.98 -44.27
N LEU A 24 36.36 -27.58 -43.81
CA LEU A 24 36.56 -27.04 -42.47
C LEU A 24 36.26 -25.53 -42.35
N THR A 25 36.19 -24.79 -43.48
CA THR A 25 35.89 -23.35 -43.47
C THR A 25 34.40 -23.03 -43.54
N VAL A 26 33.54 -24.00 -43.86
CA VAL A 26 32.08 -23.80 -43.96
C VAL A 26 31.37 -24.14 -42.64
N LEU A 27 32.01 -24.87 -41.71
CA LEU A 27 31.40 -25.25 -40.41
C LEU A 27 31.70 -24.27 -39.24
N MET A 28 32.52 -23.24 -39.45
CA MET A 28 32.88 -22.28 -38.41
C MET A 28 32.10 -20.93 -38.46
N LEU A 29 31.27 -20.72 -39.47
CA LEU A 29 30.52 -19.49 -39.66
C LEU A 29 29.14 -19.39 -38.94
N PRO A 30 28.50 -20.47 -38.43
CA PRO A 30 27.28 -20.28 -37.68
C PRO A 30 27.46 -20.21 -36.16
N LEU A 31 28.67 -20.49 -35.59
CA LEU A 31 28.85 -20.40 -34.11
C LEU A 31 29.11 -18.97 -33.60
N ALA A 32 29.56 -18.06 -34.46
CA ALA A 32 29.77 -16.65 -34.07
C ALA A 32 28.49 -15.81 -34.14
N ALA A 33 27.43 -16.28 -34.82
CA ALA A 33 26.16 -15.59 -34.95
C ALA A 33 25.12 -15.98 -33.87
N LEU A 34 25.41 -17.03 -33.07
CA LEU A 34 24.51 -17.46 -31.97
C LEU A 34 24.86 -16.85 -30.61
N HIS A 35 25.91 -16.01 -30.52
CA HIS A 35 26.31 -15.34 -29.25
C HIS A 35 25.99 -13.84 -29.21
N ALA A 36 25.14 -13.33 -30.11
CA ALA A 36 24.79 -11.91 -30.15
C ALA A 36 23.30 -11.64 -29.95
N ALA A 37 22.63 -12.52 -29.22
CA ALA A 37 21.30 -12.24 -28.66
C ALA A 37 21.34 -12.47 -27.13
N GLU A 38 22.34 -11.91 -26.47
CA GLU A 38 22.12 -11.48 -25.08
C GLU A 38 21.11 -10.36 -25.16
N SER A 39 19.82 -10.70 -24.91
CA SER A 39 18.83 -9.71 -24.58
C SER A 39 19.45 -8.80 -23.53
N LYS A 40 19.63 -7.50 -23.86
CA LYS A 40 19.91 -6.49 -22.84
C LYS A 40 19.00 -6.82 -21.67
N PRO A 41 19.53 -7.00 -20.45
CA PRO A 41 18.70 -7.27 -19.30
C PRO A 41 17.62 -6.20 -19.31
N ALA A 42 16.36 -6.62 -19.30
CA ALA A 42 15.23 -5.71 -19.26
C ALA A 42 15.54 -4.71 -18.15
N ASN A 43 15.62 -3.42 -18.51
CA ASN A 43 16.09 -2.38 -17.60
C ASN A 43 15.04 -2.24 -16.51
N LYS A 44 15.17 -3.05 -15.44
CA LYS A 44 14.24 -3.08 -14.30
C LYS A 44 14.16 -1.66 -13.72
N PRO A 45 12.96 -1.04 -13.64
CA PRO A 45 12.85 0.29 -13.08
C PRO A 45 13.12 0.27 -11.58
N ASN A 46 13.64 1.35 -11.03
CA ASN A 46 13.53 1.59 -9.60
C ASN A 46 12.06 1.85 -9.24
N VAL A 47 11.69 1.48 -8.04
CA VAL A 47 10.34 1.66 -7.51
C VAL A 47 10.42 2.48 -6.23
N ILE A 48 9.68 3.59 -6.18
CA ILE A 48 9.51 4.39 -4.96
C ILE A 48 8.01 4.51 -4.66
N VAL A 49 7.61 4.12 -3.46
CA VAL A 49 6.27 4.36 -2.93
C VAL A 49 6.40 5.33 -1.77
N ILE A 50 5.88 6.53 -1.92
CA ILE A 50 5.80 7.54 -0.87
C ILE A 50 4.38 7.50 -0.32
N LEU A 51 4.25 7.13 0.96
CA LEU A 51 2.96 6.99 1.63
C LEU A 51 2.86 8.00 2.77
N SER A 52 1.85 8.86 2.73
CA SER A 52 1.46 9.70 3.86
C SER A 52 0.47 8.97 4.77
N ASP A 53 0.31 9.47 5.99
CA ASP A 53 -0.54 8.89 7.03
C ASP A 53 -1.68 9.87 7.37
N ASP A 54 -2.94 9.49 7.11
CA ASP A 54 -4.13 10.32 7.35
C ASP A 54 -4.28 11.56 6.43
N LEU A 55 -3.69 11.54 5.23
CA LEU A 55 -3.85 12.64 4.27
C LEU A 55 -5.20 12.52 3.54
N GLY A 56 -5.97 13.61 3.56
CA GLY A 56 -7.27 13.68 2.92
C GLY A 56 -7.20 13.86 1.40
N TYR A 57 -8.31 13.54 0.74
CA TYR A 57 -8.44 13.63 -0.72
C TYR A 57 -8.14 15.02 -1.26
N ALA A 58 -8.58 16.09 -0.56
CA ALA A 58 -8.47 17.48 -0.99
C ALA A 58 -7.28 18.23 -0.37
N ASP A 59 -6.29 17.54 0.21
CA ASP A 59 -5.19 18.19 0.92
C ASP A 59 -4.01 18.59 0.04
N LEU A 60 -3.96 18.13 -1.22
CA LEU A 60 -2.93 18.52 -2.19
C LEU A 60 -3.44 19.60 -3.16
N GLY A 61 -2.55 20.49 -3.62
CA GLY A 61 -2.89 21.52 -4.61
C GLY A 61 -3.52 20.94 -5.88
N CYS A 62 -2.92 19.89 -6.46
CA CYS A 62 -3.45 19.21 -7.64
C CYS A 62 -4.78 18.45 -7.39
N PHE A 63 -5.19 18.27 -6.14
CA PHE A 63 -6.50 17.74 -5.73
C PHE A 63 -7.46 18.81 -5.19
N GLY A 64 -7.07 20.10 -5.23
CA GLY A 64 -7.98 21.23 -4.98
C GLY A 64 -7.70 22.02 -3.70
N SER A 65 -6.68 21.66 -2.90
CA SER A 65 -6.28 22.45 -1.74
C SER A 65 -5.88 23.88 -2.16
N LYS A 66 -6.39 24.86 -1.44
CA LYS A 66 -5.99 26.27 -1.62
C LYS A 66 -5.17 26.79 -0.44
N ALA A 67 -5.30 26.14 0.71
CA ALA A 67 -4.61 26.53 1.93
C ALA A 67 -3.24 25.90 2.06
N ILE A 68 -3.10 24.64 1.63
CA ILE A 68 -1.87 23.86 1.71
C ILE A 68 -1.17 23.92 0.35
N LYS A 69 0.12 24.25 0.34
CA LYS A 69 0.90 24.40 -0.89
C LYS A 69 1.77 23.17 -1.11
N THR A 70 1.53 22.47 -2.24
CA THR A 70 2.25 21.25 -2.58
C THR A 70 2.89 21.32 -3.98
N PRO A 71 3.79 22.31 -4.23
CA PRO A 71 4.28 22.59 -5.58
C PRO A 71 5.08 21.42 -6.19
N HIS A 72 5.73 20.59 -5.39
CA HIS A 72 6.49 19.43 -5.89
C HIS A 72 5.58 18.27 -6.28
N LEU A 73 4.53 18.00 -5.49
CA LEU A 73 3.51 17.00 -5.81
C LEU A 73 2.61 17.44 -6.95
N ASP A 74 2.29 18.74 -7.03
CA ASP A 74 1.53 19.32 -8.14
C ASP A 74 2.32 19.16 -9.45
N ARG A 75 3.61 19.48 -9.44
CA ARG A 75 4.51 19.23 -10.56
C ARG A 75 4.66 17.75 -10.89
N MET A 76 4.71 16.87 -9.87
CA MET A 76 4.73 15.42 -10.08
C MET A 76 3.47 14.95 -10.82
N ALA A 77 2.31 15.54 -10.54
CA ALA A 77 1.06 15.27 -11.25
C ALA A 77 1.09 15.82 -12.70
N GLU A 78 1.67 17.01 -12.91
CA GLU A 78 1.86 17.59 -14.25
C GLU A 78 2.83 16.77 -15.11
N GLU A 79 3.88 16.20 -14.51
CA GLU A 79 4.86 15.35 -15.19
C GLU A 79 4.43 13.86 -15.27
N GLY A 80 3.26 13.49 -14.73
CA GLY A 80 2.80 12.11 -14.61
C GLY A 80 1.29 11.94 -14.76
N LEU A 81 0.73 11.09 -13.91
CA LEU A 81 -0.68 10.69 -13.91
C LEU A 81 -1.31 10.96 -12.55
N LYS A 82 -2.41 11.70 -12.52
CA LYS A 82 -3.30 11.87 -11.38
C LYS A 82 -4.42 10.84 -11.43
N LEU A 83 -4.50 9.96 -10.43
CA LEU A 83 -5.57 8.98 -10.25
C LEU A 83 -6.60 9.53 -9.26
N THR A 84 -7.78 9.87 -9.75
CA THR A 84 -8.83 10.50 -8.93
C THR A 84 -9.80 9.49 -8.31
N SER A 85 -9.70 8.21 -8.66
CA SER A 85 -10.45 7.09 -8.06
C SER A 85 -9.49 5.99 -7.59
N PHE A 86 -8.54 6.38 -6.72
CA PHE A 86 -7.58 5.46 -6.11
C PHE A 86 -7.99 5.13 -4.68
N TYR A 87 -8.05 3.84 -4.36
CA TYR A 87 -8.61 3.36 -3.09
C TYR A 87 -7.56 2.65 -2.24
N ALA A 88 -7.51 3.06 -0.98
CA ALA A 88 -6.78 2.40 0.10
C ALA A 88 -7.75 1.61 1.01
N GLN A 89 -7.44 1.46 2.30
CA GLN A 89 -8.34 0.90 3.30
C GLN A 89 -8.69 1.99 4.32
N PRO A 90 -9.71 1.79 5.20
CA PRO A 90 -10.18 2.90 6.04
C PRO A 90 -9.27 3.22 7.23
N VAL A 91 -8.22 2.43 7.45
CA VAL A 91 -7.30 2.55 8.60
C VAL A 91 -5.90 2.09 8.22
N CYS A 92 -4.89 2.72 8.80
CA CYS A 92 -3.46 2.57 8.47
C CYS A 92 -2.96 1.12 8.40
N GLY A 93 -3.13 0.31 9.45
CA GLY A 93 -2.59 -1.06 9.47
C GLY A 93 -3.17 -1.96 8.37
N PRO A 94 -4.51 -2.08 8.25
CA PRO A 94 -5.13 -2.78 7.13
C PRO A 94 -4.68 -2.27 5.76
N SER A 95 -4.50 -0.96 5.61
CA SER A 95 -4.06 -0.37 4.35
C SER A 95 -2.64 -0.76 3.98
N ARG A 96 -1.74 -0.75 4.96
CA ARG A 96 -0.34 -1.15 4.78
C ARG A 96 -0.21 -2.64 4.49
N ALA A 97 -1.03 -3.48 5.13
CA ALA A 97 -1.13 -4.91 4.81
C ALA A 97 -1.61 -5.12 3.36
N ALA A 98 -2.65 -4.39 2.94
CA ALA A 98 -3.18 -4.45 1.58
C ALA A 98 -2.14 -4.03 0.53
N LEU A 99 -1.42 -2.93 0.78
CA LEU A 99 -0.33 -2.45 -0.07
C LEU A 99 0.80 -3.48 -0.19
N MET A 100 1.26 -4.03 0.94
CA MET A 100 2.40 -4.96 0.95
C MET A 100 2.08 -6.31 0.32
N THR A 101 0.83 -6.77 0.38
CA THR A 101 0.46 -8.14 -0.04
C THR A 101 -0.38 -8.21 -1.31
N GLY A 102 -0.91 -7.08 -1.81
CA GLY A 102 -1.86 -7.08 -2.92
C GLY A 102 -3.20 -7.78 -2.59
N CYS A 103 -3.55 -7.87 -1.30
CA CYS A 103 -4.73 -8.58 -0.82
C CYS A 103 -5.61 -7.70 0.06
N PHE A 104 -6.93 -7.90 -0.01
CA PHE A 104 -7.79 -7.31 1.01
C PHE A 104 -7.36 -7.73 2.42
N PRO A 105 -7.43 -6.84 3.42
CA PRO A 105 -7.04 -7.16 4.80
C PRO A 105 -7.76 -8.39 5.37
N MET A 106 -9.01 -8.60 4.98
CA MET A 106 -9.78 -9.79 5.34
C MET A 106 -9.11 -11.09 4.92
N ARG A 107 -8.29 -11.07 3.88
CA ARG A 107 -7.58 -12.25 3.40
C ARG A 107 -6.31 -12.56 4.22
N VAL A 108 -5.57 -11.52 4.66
CA VAL A 108 -4.19 -11.66 5.17
C VAL A 108 -3.96 -11.12 6.58
N ALA A 109 -4.66 -10.09 6.98
CA ALA A 109 -4.41 -9.36 8.22
C ALA A 109 -5.74 -9.00 8.90
N GLU A 110 -6.59 -9.98 9.09
CA GLU A 110 -7.89 -9.76 9.73
C GLU A 110 -7.71 -9.03 11.06
N PRO A 111 -8.31 -7.84 11.22
CA PRO A 111 -8.21 -7.07 12.46
C PRO A 111 -8.72 -7.88 13.65
N GLY A 112 -7.94 -7.92 14.73
CA GLY A 112 -8.30 -8.68 15.93
C GLY A 112 -8.05 -10.19 15.85
N ASN A 113 -7.44 -10.70 14.80
CA ASN A 113 -7.10 -12.11 14.66
C ASN A 113 -6.12 -12.62 15.71
N ARG A 114 -5.32 -11.72 16.31
CA ARG A 114 -4.43 -12.04 17.43
C ARG A 114 -4.84 -11.25 18.67
N LYS A 115 -4.97 -11.96 19.78
CA LYS A 115 -5.30 -11.35 21.08
C LYS A 115 -4.31 -10.22 21.39
N ASN A 116 -4.84 -9.00 21.61
CA ASN A 116 -4.10 -7.79 21.94
C ASN A 116 -3.08 -7.32 20.88
N GLN A 117 -3.13 -7.85 19.64
CA GLN A 117 -2.25 -7.43 18.56
C GLN A 117 -3.10 -7.17 17.32
N HIS A 118 -3.33 -5.89 17.01
CA HIS A 118 -4.01 -5.46 15.80
C HIS A 118 -2.98 -5.22 14.69
N ASN A 119 -3.41 -5.46 13.46
CA ASN A 119 -2.65 -5.14 12.24
C ASN A 119 -1.31 -5.87 12.07
N VAL A 120 -1.12 -7.02 12.70
CA VAL A 120 0.10 -7.82 12.52
C VAL A 120 0.01 -8.63 11.24
N LEU A 121 0.95 -8.41 10.32
CA LEU A 121 1.11 -9.26 9.15
C LEU A 121 1.81 -10.55 9.55
N HIS A 122 1.23 -11.68 9.16
CA HIS A 122 1.84 -12.98 9.47
C HIS A 122 3.14 -13.19 8.67
N PRO A 123 4.24 -13.72 9.28
CA PRO A 123 5.52 -13.90 8.60
C PRO A 123 5.49 -14.84 7.38
N ARG A 124 4.45 -15.65 7.20
CA ARG A 124 4.27 -16.52 6.03
C ARG A 124 3.51 -15.85 4.88
N GLU A 125 3.05 -14.61 5.05
CA GLU A 125 2.60 -13.83 3.90
C GLU A 125 3.81 -13.37 3.09
N VAL A 126 3.62 -13.22 1.78
CA VAL A 126 4.67 -12.70 0.89
C VAL A 126 4.39 -11.23 0.62
N THR A 127 5.36 -10.40 0.94
CA THR A 127 5.27 -8.96 0.74
C THR A 127 5.83 -8.55 -0.63
N MET A 128 5.45 -7.35 -1.05
CA MET A 128 6.03 -6.67 -2.21
C MET A 128 7.57 -6.57 -2.09
N ALA A 129 8.08 -6.34 -0.87
CA ALA A 129 9.51 -6.22 -0.63
C ALA A 129 10.23 -7.57 -0.81
N GLU A 130 9.70 -8.68 -0.31
CA GLU A 130 10.25 -10.02 -0.53
C GLU A 130 10.29 -10.36 -2.01
N MET A 131 9.19 -10.16 -2.71
CA MET A 131 9.09 -10.43 -4.15
C MET A 131 10.11 -9.61 -4.97
N LEU A 132 10.27 -8.32 -4.68
CA LEU A 132 11.24 -7.46 -5.38
C LEU A 132 12.67 -7.80 -4.99
N LYS A 133 12.94 -8.12 -3.72
CA LYS A 133 14.26 -8.58 -3.26
C LYS A 133 14.69 -9.85 -3.95
N ASP A 134 13.82 -10.85 -4.06
CA ASP A 134 14.07 -12.10 -4.80
C ASP A 134 14.33 -11.85 -6.29
N SER A 135 13.83 -10.72 -6.81
CA SER A 135 14.10 -10.25 -8.17
C SER A 135 15.37 -9.41 -8.30
N GLY A 136 16.19 -9.30 -7.23
CA GLY A 136 17.49 -8.62 -7.23
C GLY A 136 17.43 -7.12 -6.92
N TYR A 137 16.32 -6.62 -6.38
CA TYR A 137 16.23 -5.25 -5.89
C TYR A 137 16.92 -5.09 -4.53
N ALA A 138 17.57 -3.94 -4.30
CA ALA A 138 17.83 -3.48 -2.95
C ALA A 138 16.53 -2.91 -2.38
N THR A 139 16.23 -3.19 -1.11
CA THR A 139 14.93 -2.84 -0.53
C THR A 139 15.07 -2.05 0.75
N ALA A 140 14.31 -0.96 0.89
CA ALA A 140 14.26 -0.17 2.12
C ALA A 140 12.84 0.19 2.54
N CYS A 141 12.58 0.06 3.83
CA CYS A 141 11.42 0.64 4.52
C CYS A 141 11.92 1.80 5.38
N ILE A 142 11.49 3.02 5.05
CA ILE A 142 11.83 4.21 5.82
C ILE A 142 10.53 4.85 6.29
N GLY A 143 10.35 4.92 7.61
CA GLY A 143 9.15 5.47 8.22
C GLY A 143 8.30 4.45 9.00
N LYS A 144 6.99 4.64 8.99
CA LYS A 144 6.01 3.86 9.75
C LYS A 144 5.75 2.49 9.10
N TRP A 145 6.04 1.43 9.86
CA TRP A 145 5.73 0.06 9.45
C TRP A 145 4.28 -0.35 9.73
N HIS A 146 3.87 -0.33 10.98
CA HIS A 146 2.53 -0.64 11.49
C HIS A 146 1.98 -2.05 11.18
N LEU A 147 2.86 -3.01 10.91
CA LEU A 147 2.51 -4.42 10.67
C LEU A 147 3.25 -5.38 11.62
N GLY A 148 4.04 -4.84 12.54
CA GLY A 148 4.86 -5.59 13.47
C GLY A 148 4.12 -5.98 14.75
N ALA A 149 4.42 -7.19 15.27
CA ALA A 149 3.95 -7.66 16.56
C ALA A 149 4.86 -7.19 17.69
N ARG A 150 4.28 -6.92 18.86
CA ARG A 150 5.04 -6.76 20.11
C ARG A 150 5.48 -8.08 20.67
N ALA A 151 6.64 -8.07 21.34
CA ALA A 151 7.17 -9.13 22.17
C ALA A 151 7.41 -8.60 23.58
N SER A 152 7.66 -9.48 24.55
CA SER A 152 7.91 -9.10 25.94
C SER A 152 9.15 -8.22 26.11
N ASP A 153 10.13 -8.38 25.24
CA ASP A 153 11.41 -7.67 25.20
C ASP A 153 11.43 -6.53 24.16
N GLY A 154 10.29 -6.18 23.56
CA GLY A 154 10.21 -5.11 22.56
C GLY A 154 9.35 -5.45 21.35
N TRP A 155 9.97 -5.84 20.23
CA TRP A 155 9.33 -6.15 18.96
C TRP A 155 9.67 -7.55 18.47
N SER A 156 8.69 -8.27 17.97
CA SER A 156 8.91 -9.58 17.34
C SER A 156 9.68 -9.42 16.04
N HIS A 157 10.94 -9.82 16.02
CA HIS A 157 11.83 -9.72 14.88
C HIS A 157 11.21 -10.35 13.61
N ALA A 158 10.47 -11.45 13.75
CA ALA A 158 9.83 -12.15 12.63
C ALA A 158 8.74 -11.33 11.89
N THR A 159 8.25 -10.25 12.50
CA THR A 159 7.20 -9.40 11.93
C THR A 159 7.69 -7.99 11.58
N MET A 160 8.98 -7.71 11.81
CA MET A 160 9.56 -6.41 11.49
C MET A 160 10.03 -6.36 10.03
N PRO A 161 10.24 -5.16 9.44
CA PRO A 161 10.55 -4.99 8.02
C PRO A 161 11.70 -5.85 7.51
N ASN A 162 12.78 -6.03 8.30
CA ASN A 162 13.94 -6.82 7.89
C ASN A 162 13.61 -8.31 7.69
N ALA A 163 12.62 -8.86 8.40
CA ALA A 163 12.13 -10.21 8.19
C ALA A 163 11.03 -10.31 7.13
N GLN A 164 10.55 -9.19 6.64
CA GLN A 164 9.48 -9.06 5.64
C GLN A 164 10.02 -8.51 4.30
N GLY A 165 11.29 -8.80 3.99
CA GLY A 165 11.90 -8.54 2.70
C GLY A 165 12.68 -7.23 2.56
N PHE A 166 12.78 -6.39 3.60
CA PHE A 166 13.57 -5.16 3.52
C PHE A 166 15.01 -5.36 3.99
N ASP A 167 15.98 -4.95 3.16
CA ASP A 167 17.41 -4.95 3.52
C ASP A 167 17.73 -3.90 4.57
N TYR A 168 17.00 -2.78 4.52
CA TYR A 168 17.17 -1.64 5.41
C TYR A 168 15.84 -1.18 5.99
N PHE A 169 15.83 -0.87 7.29
CA PHE A 169 14.72 -0.26 7.99
C PHE A 169 15.21 0.90 8.85
N TYR A 170 14.54 2.05 8.75
CA TYR A 170 14.66 3.16 9.69
C TYR A 170 13.29 3.77 9.91
N GLY A 171 12.76 3.72 11.14
CA GLY A 171 11.43 4.28 11.40
C GLY A 171 10.73 3.71 12.62
N THR A 172 9.42 3.94 12.65
CA THR A 172 8.56 3.55 13.77
C THR A 172 7.87 2.21 13.51
N PRO A 173 7.90 1.29 14.48
CA PRO A 173 7.18 0.02 14.39
C PRO A 173 5.65 0.16 14.30
N LEU A 174 5.09 1.21 14.94
CA LEU A 174 3.66 1.53 14.97
C LEU A 174 3.41 3.01 14.61
N TYR A 175 2.28 3.56 15.07
CA TYR A 175 1.88 4.95 14.84
C TYR A 175 2.49 5.93 15.85
N ASN A 176 2.27 7.24 15.64
CA ASN A 176 2.87 8.32 16.41
C ASN A 176 2.43 8.37 17.88
N GLY A 177 1.24 7.91 18.20
CA GLY A 177 0.63 8.08 19.51
C GLY A 177 1.23 7.23 20.63
N LEU A 178 0.56 7.26 21.78
CA LEU A 178 0.81 6.33 22.86
C LEU A 178 0.31 4.95 22.47
N THR A 179 1.19 3.96 22.50
CA THR A 179 0.87 2.58 22.13
C THR A 179 0.84 1.70 23.38
N PRO A 180 -0.15 0.80 23.53
CA PRO A 180 -0.17 -0.12 24.67
C PRO A 180 1.01 -1.09 24.58
N THR A 181 1.64 -1.37 25.72
CA THR A 181 2.62 -2.46 25.86
C THR A 181 1.90 -3.80 25.99
N VAL A 182 2.67 -4.90 25.97
CA VAL A 182 2.14 -6.25 26.22
C VAL A 182 1.47 -6.33 27.60
N GLU A 183 2.01 -5.62 28.59
CA GLU A 183 1.48 -5.54 29.96
C GLU A 183 0.28 -4.56 30.09
N GLY A 184 -0.09 -3.86 29.00
CA GLY A 184 -1.20 -2.92 28.99
C GLY A 184 -0.86 -1.48 29.41
N ASN A 185 0.41 -1.18 29.70
CA ASN A 185 0.88 0.19 29.93
C ASN A 185 0.95 0.94 28.58
N ALA A 186 0.86 2.26 28.62
CA ALA A 186 1.07 3.09 27.44
C ALA A 186 2.54 3.57 27.37
N MET A 187 3.14 3.49 26.17
CA MET A 187 4.47 4.02 25.92
C MET A 187 4.50 4.86 24.65
N ARG A 188 5.42 5.80 24.58
CA ARG A 188 5.69 6.55 23.35
C ARG A 188 6.28 5.65 22.28
N SER A 189 6.12 6.03 21.00
CA SER A 189 6.72 5.32 19.89
C SER A 189 8.25 5.42 19.97
N SER A 190 8.94 4.38 19.49
CA SER A 190 10.39 4.33 19.33
C SER A 190 10.78 4.43 17.87
N ILE A 191 12.03 4.81 17.59
CA ILE A 191 12.62 4.70 16.25
C ILE A 191 13.66 3.58 16.26
N LEU A 192 13.57 2.70 15.28
CA LEU A 192 14.51 1.62 15.07
C LEU A 192 15.34 1.88 13.81
N ARG A 193 16.60 1.41 13.85
CA ARG A 193 17.43 1.19 12.67
C ARG A 193 17.66 -0.31 12.54
N ASN A 194 17.07 -0.91 11.52
CA ASN A 194 16.97 -2.37 11.41
C ASN A 194 16.32 -2.98 12.67
N THR A 195 17.07 -3.72 13.47
CA THR A 195 16.59 -4.35 14.70
C THR A 195 16.96 -3.57 15.97
N GLU A 196 17.73 -2.50 15.84
CA GLU A 196 18.22 -1.72 17.00
C GLU A 196 17.34 -0.51 17.28
N VAL A 197 17.01 -0.29 18.55
CA VAL A 197 16.30 0.89 19.02
C VAL A 197 17.29 2.06 19.10
N VAL A 198 17.19 3.03 18.17
CA VAL A 198 18.05 4.22 18.13
C VAL A 198 17.44 5.41 18.87
N VAL A 199 16.12 5.47 18.98
CA VAL A 199 15.39 6.40 19.84
C VAL A 199 14.37 5.59 20.65
N LYS A 200 14.55 5.53 21.97
CA LYS A 200 13.70 4.72 22.86
C LYS A 200 12.28 5.27 22.91
N GLU A 201 12.13 6.57 23.02
CA GLU A 201 10.85 7.26 23.06
C GLU A 201 10.94 8.57 22.29
N VAL A 202 10.11 8.73 21.27
CA VAL A 202 10.01 9.98 20.50
C VAL A 202 9.30 11.02 21.37
N GLN A 203 9.99 12.09 21.72
CA GLN A 203 9.46 13.17 22.56
C GLN A 203 8.67 14.18 21.74
N ASP A 204 9.17 14.52 20.56
CA ASP A 204 8.51 15.37 19.57
C ASP A 204 8.69 14.78 18.15
N TRP A 205 7.91 15.27 17.23
CA TRP A 205 7.87 14.77 15.85
C TRP A 205 8.38 15.79 14.84
N ASP A 206 8.91 16.91 15.30
CA ASP A 206 9.23 18.07 14.45
C ASP A 206 10.29 17.76 13.38
N HIS A 207 11.20 16.80 13.61
CA HIS A 207 12.27 16.48 12.67
C HIS A 207 12.08 15.18 11.89
N ILE A 208 11.00 14.46 12.13
CA ILE A 208 10.84 13.08 11.60
C ILE A 208 10.80 13.03 10.06
N THR A 209 10.15 13.99 9.43
CA THR A 209 10.07 14.07 7.96
C THR A 209 11.45 14.33 7.34
N GLN A 210 12.25 15.22 7.97
CA GLN A 210 13.62 15.48 7.53
C GLN A 210 14.54 14.26 7.69
N ASP A 211 14.43 13.57 8.82
CA ASP A 211 15.20 12.36 9.09
C ASP A 211 14.89 11.27 8.06
N TYR A 212 13.63 11.02 7.77
CA TYR A 212 13.23 10.06 6.75
C TYR A 212 13.70 10.45 5.36
N THR A 213 13.65 11.73 5.03
CA THR A 213 14.16 12.26 3.75
C THR A 213 15.64 12.02 3.61
N ARG A 214 16.44 12.32 4.65
CA ARG A 214 17.88 12.08 4.67
C ARG A 214 18.20 10.59 4.46
N GLU A 215 17.58 9.70 5.22
CA GLU A 215 17.77 8.24 5.11
C GLU A 215 17.38 7.72 3.71
N ALA A 216 16.29 8.26 3.13
CA ALA A 216 15.86 7.92 1.78
C ALA A 216 16.88 8.34 0.72
N LEU A 217 17.42 9.56 0.82
CA LEU A 217 18.45 10.07 -0.09
C LEU A 217 19.76 9.28 0.02
N GLU A 218 20.17 8.90 1.23
CA GLU A 218 21.35 8.05 1.45
C GLU A 218 21.16 6.68 0.81
N PHE A 219 19.98 6.05 1.02
CA PHE A 219 19.65 4.76 0.40
C PHE A 219 19.67 4.83 -1.14
N ILE A 220 19.06 5.86 -1.74
CA ILE A 220 19.05 6.06 -3.20
C ILE A 220 20.48 6.20 -3.74
N ARG A 221 21.31 7.03 -3.10
CA ARG A 221 22.72 7.23 -3.52
C ARG A 221 23.54 5.95 -3.42
N ALA A 222 23.37 5.21 -2.33
CA ALA A 222 24.09 3.94 -2.11
C ALA A 222 23.70 2.85 -3.13
N ASN A 223 22.47 2.87 -3.63
CA ASN A 223 21.96 1.83 -4.53
C ASN A 223 21.79 2.29 -5.99
N ARG A 224 22.38 3.44 -6.40
CA ARG A 224 22.22 4.01 -7.74
C ARG A 224 22.61 3.08 -8.91
N ALA A 225 23.44 2.08 -8.66
CA ALA A 225 23.98 1.18 -9.68
C ALA A 225 23.13 -0.08 -9.93
N LYS A 226 22.12 -0.35 -9.09
CA LYS A 226 21.23 -1.52 -9.18
C LYS A 226 19.77 -1.09 -9.00
N PRO A 227 18.79 -1.91 -9.41
CA PRO A 227 17.40 -1.60 -9.14
C PRO A 227 17.15 -1.59 -7.63
N PHE A 228 16.28 -0.67 -7.18
CA PHE A 228 15.90 -0.58 -5.78
C PHE A 228 14.39 -0.35 -5.62
N PHE A 229 13.88 -0.79 -4.48
CA PHE A 229 12.55 -0.50 -3.96
C PHE A 229 12.67 0.28 -2.66
N LEU A 230 12.11 1.48 -2.66
CA LEU A 230 12.01 2.34 -1.50
C LEU A 230 10.54 2.51 -1.10
N TYR A 231 10.19 2.04 0.07
CA TYR A 231 8.93 2.34 0.75
C TYR A 231 9.18 3.45 1.77
N LEU A 232 8.88 4.69 1.38
CA LEU A 232 8.99 5.89 2.22
C LEU A 232 7.63 6.18 2.83
N ALA A 233 7.42 5.71 4.05
CA ALA A 233 6.14 5.75 4.75
C ALA A 233 6.18 6.81 5.85
N HIS A 234 5.84 8.05 5.49
CA HIS A 234 5.79 9.14 6.47
C HIS A 234 4.84 8.84 7.62
N ASN A 235 5.19 9.29 8.81
CA ASN A 235 4.30 9.30 9.97
C ASN A 235 3.32 10.49 9.93
N MET A 236 3.68 11.55 9.19
CA MET A 236 2.87 12.75 9.02
C MET A 236 1.88 12.56 7.84
N PRO A 237 0.76 13.27 7.87
CA PRO A 237 0.26 14.18 8.91
C PRO A 237 -0.61 13.53 10.01
N HIS A 238 -0.34 12.29 10.42
CA HIS A 238 -1.02 11.66 11.57
C HIS A 238 -0.62 12.36 12.88
N ILE A 239 -1.58 12.55 13.76
CA ILE A 239 -1.36 13.15 15.09
C ILE A 239 -0.59 12.21 16.04
N PRO A 240 0.22 12.76 16.99
CA PRO A 240 0.56 14.18 17.12
C PRO A 240 1.37 14.68 15.92
N LEU A 241 1.04 15.89 15.47
CA LEU A 241 1.70 16.53 14.35
C LEU A 241 3.11 16.99 14.72
N GLY A 242 3.99 17.02 13.71
CA GLY A 242 5.31 17.64 13.79
C GLY A 242 5.68 18.21 12.43
N ALA A 243 6.36 19.34 12.45
CA ALA A 243 7.00 19.96 11.30
C ALA A 243 8.24 20.70 11.78
N SER A 244 9.31 20.69 11.01
CA SER A 244 10.54 21.39 11.35
C SER A 244 10.32 22.91 11.35
N GLU A 245 11.26 23.64 11.96
CA GLU A 245 11.19 25.10 12.02
C GLU A 245 11.10 25.78 10.66
N ASN A 246 11.54 25.10 9.61
CA ASN A 246 11.40 25.59 8.24
C ASN A 246 9.96 25.61 7.74
N PHE A 247 9.06 24.84 8.36
CA PHE A 247 7.65 24.71 7.95
C PHE A 247 6.69 25.12 9.07
N LYS A 248 7.04 24.90 10.33
CA LYS A 248 6.20 25.16 11.49
C LYS A 248 5.65 26.59 11.54
N GLY A 249 4.33 26.72 11.60
CA GLY A 249 3.63 27.99 11.66
C GLY A 249 3.62 28.79 10.35
N LYS A 250 3.90 28.18 9.19
CA LYS A 250 3.99 28.88 7.89
C LYS A 250 2.84 28.58 6.94
N SER A 251 2.23 27.40 7.05
CA SER A 251 1.11 27.03 6.18
C SER A 251 -0.19 27.75 6.55
N ALA A 252 -0.94 28.19 5.54
CA ALA A 252 -2.30 28.67 5.74
C ALA A 252 -3.26 27.53 6.16
N GLY A 253 -2.86 26.26 6.01
CA GLY A 253 -3.57 25.08 6.49
C GLY A 253 -3.32 24.75 7.96
N GLY A 254 -2.62 25.63 8.72
CA GLY A 254 -2.29 25.40 10.12
C GLY A 254 -1.25 24.29 10.34
N PRO A 255 -1.15 23.72 11.55
CA PRO A 255 -0.17 22.68 11.85
C PRO A 255 -0.27 21.43 10.95
N PHE A 256 -1.46 21.07 10.51
CA PHE A 256 -1.64 19.99 9.55
C PHE A 256 -1.03 20.36 8.19
N GLY A 257 -1.26 21.58 7.73
CA GLY A 257 -0.67 22.12 6.50
C GLY A 257 0.85 22.18 6.57
N ASP A 258 1.43 22.60 7.70
CA ASP A 258 2.88 22.62 7.92
C ASP A 258 3.50 21.23 7.68
N ALA A 259 2.89 20.18 8.22
CA ALA A 259 3.35 18.80 8.05
C ALA A 259 3.22 18.31 6.59
N VAL A 260 2.13 18.66 5.91
CA VAL A 260 1.92 18.28 4.49
C VAL A 260 2.90 19.02 3.57
N GLU A 261 3.14 20.32 3.81
CA GLU A 261 4.10 21.10 3.03
C GLU A 261 5.54 20.60 3.21
N GLU A 262 5.88 20.04 4.39
CA GLU A 262 7.18 19.40 4.60
C GLU A 262 7.27 18.03 3.91
N ILE A 263 6.18 17.25 3.81
CA ILE A 263 6.14 16.04 2.97
C ILE A 263 6.32 16.41 1.49
N ASP A 264 5.70 17.48 1.02
CA ASP A 264 5.89 17.97 -0.34
C ASP A 264 7.36 18.34 -0.62
N TRP A 265 8.01 19.04 0.31
CA TRP A 265 9.45 19.31 0.25
C TRP A 265 10.27 18.00 0.17
N SER A 266 9.96 17.01 1.00
CA SER A 266 10.61 15.69 0.96
C SER A 266 10.51 15.04 -0.43
N CYS A 267 9.31 15.08 -1.04
CA CYS A 267 9.12 14.63 -2.42
C CYS A 267 10.00 15.41 -3.40
N GLY A 268 10.10 16.73 -3.24
CA GLY A 268 10.96 17.59 -4.04
C GLY A 268 12.44 17.20 -3.97
N GLU A 269 12.97 16.91 -2.78
CA GLU A 269 14.35 16.46 -2.59
C GLU A 269 14.61 15.09 -3.23
N ILE A 270 13.66 14.16 -3.15
CA ILE A 270 13.74 12.85 -3.85
C ILE A 270 13.79 13.05 -5.37
N LEU A 271 12.87 13.83 -5.93
CA LEU A 271 12.83 14.10 -7.38
C LEU A 271 14.12 14.78 -7.87
N LYS A 272 14.65 15.72 -7.10
CA LYS A 272 15.92 16.39 -7.38
C LYS A 272 17.07 15.40 -7.39
N ALA A 273 17.19 14.56 -6.36
CA ALA A 273 18.27 13.57 -6.28
C ALA A 273 18.22 12.57 -7.43
N LEU A 274 17.04 12.12 -7.85
CA LEU A 274 16.90 11.21 -9.00
C LEU A 274 17.39 11.86 -10.30
N LYS A 275 17.09 13.14 -10.52
CA LYS A 275 17.59 13.90 -11.69
C LYS A 275 19.12 14.06 -11.65
N GLU A 276 19.67 14.48 -10.51
CA GLU A 276 21.11 14.65 -10.32
C GLU A 276 21.91 13.35 -10.50
N LEU A 277 21.31 12.21 -10.14
CA LEU A 277 21.93 10.89 -10.27
C LEU A 277 21.66 10.20 -11.64
N GLY A 278 20.90 10.83 -12.54
CA GLY A 278 20.52 10.25 -13.82
C GLY A 278 19.60 9.02 -13.70
N LEU A 279 18.78 8.98 -12.63
CA LEU A 279 17.85 7.87 -12.34
C LEU A 279 16.40 8.17 -12.70
N ASP A 280 16.10 9.39 -13.10
CA ASP A 280 14.73 9.91 -13.24
C ASP A 280 13.87 9.08 -14.21
N GLU A 281 14.35 8.84 -15.43
CA GLU A 281 13.61 8.09 -16.47
C GLU A 281 13.44 6.59 -16.15
N ARG A 282 14.30 6.04 -15.29
CA ARG A 282 14.23 4.64 -14.87
C ARG A 282 13.61 4.43 -13.50
N THR A 283 12.91 5.43 -12.96
CA THR A 283 12.27 5.35 -11.65
C THR A 283 10.77 5.64 -11.76
N ILE A 284 9.94 4.68 -11.36
CA ILE A 284 8.52 4.90 -11.11
C ILE A 284 8.32 5.34 -9.67
N ILE A 285 7.59 6.44 -9.49
CA ILE A 285 7.25 6.99 -8.18
C ILE A 285 5.74 7.00 -8.05
N VAL A 286 5.23 6.46 -6.94
CA VAL A 286 3.83 6.54 -6.53
C VAL A 286 3.77 7.32 -5.22
N PHE A 287 3.02 8.42 -5.21
CA PHE A 287 2.64 9.13 -3.99
C PHE A 287 1.17 8.86 -3.69
N THR A 288 0.83 8.51 -2.45
CA THR A 288 -0.55 8.33 -2.00
C THR A 288 -0.67 8.42 -0.47
N SER A 289 -1.88 8.24 0.07
CA SER A 289 -2.16 8.11 1.50
C SER A 289 -2.61 6.69 1.85
N ASP A 290 -2.46 6.32 3.12
CA ASP A 290 -2.93 5.02 3.61
C ASP A 290 -4.43 4.98 3.91
N ASN A 291 -5.06 6.10 4.23
CA ASN A 291 -6.51 6.26 4.41
C ASN A 291 -6.89 7.74 4.31
N GLY A 292 -8.19 8.01 4.33
CA GLY A 292 -8.69 9.37 4.40
C GLY A 292 -8.32 10.10 5.70
N PRO A 293 -8.61 11.40 5.81
CA PRO A 293 -8.19 12.24 6.92
C PRO A 293 -8.88 11.83 8.22
N TRP A 294 -8.21 12.01 9.35
CA TRP A 294 -8.83 11.83 10.64
C TRP A 294 -9.55 13.10 11.05
N ILE A 295 -10.86 13.15 10.84
CA ILE A 295 -11.73 14.24 11.23
C ILE A 295 -12.60 13.77 12.38
N GLU A 296 -12.53 14.44 13.53
CA GLU A 296 -13.45 14.19 14.63
C GLU A 296 -14.48 15.30 14.76
N THR A 297 -15.73 14.89 14.78
CA THR A 297 -16.84 15.81 15.07
C THR A 297 -16.93 16.09 16.57
N THR A 298 -17.68 17.14 16.92
CA THR A 298 -17.92 17.57 18.30
C THR A 298 -18.55 16.50 19.21
N ASP A 299 -19.13 15.44 18.62
CA ASP A 299 -19.66 14.29 19.34
C ASP A 299 -18.56 13.34 19.84
N GLY A 300 -17.31 13.72 19.65
CA GLY A 300 -16.12 13.00 20.03
C GLY A 300 -15.98 12.66 21.52
N MET A 301 -14.93 11.97 21.84
CA MET A 301 -14.72 11.18 23.04
C MET A 301 -14.46 11.96 24.33
N LYS A 302 -14.34 13.29 24.31
CA LYS A 302 -14.10 14.05 25.54
C LYS A 302 -15.41 14.45 26.22
N PRO A 303 -15.52 14.28 27.55
CA PRO A 303 -16.60 14.89 28.32
C PRO A 303 -16.65 16.39 28.03
N GLY A 304 -17.83 16.91 27.65
CA GLY A 304 -18.03 18.32 27.34
C GLY A 304 -18.09 18.69 25.86
N GLY A 305 -18.13 17.72 24.95
CA GLY A 305 -18.42 17.96 23.52
C GLY A 305 -17.33 18.69 22.73
N LYS A 306 -16.10 18.77 23.25
CA LYS A 306 -14.98 19.34 22.51
C LYS A 306 -14.40 18.30 21.54
N PRO A 307 -14.04 18.70 20.29
CA PRO A 307 -13.37 17.80 19.37
C PRO A 307 -12.07 17.26 20.01
N PHE A 308 -11.82 15.97 19.81
CA PHE A 308 -10.57 15.35 20.26
C PHE A 308 -9.37 15.90 19.48
N ILE A 309 -9.58 16.16 18.19
CA ILE A 309 -8.61 16.74 17.27
C ILE A 309 -9.08 18.15 16.91
N PRO A 310 -8.26 19.19 17.12
CA PRO A 310 -8.56 20.53 16.60
C PRO A 310 -8.74 20.49 15.07
N ARG A 311 -9.60 21.36 14.52
CA ARG A 311 -9.89 21.35 13.08
C ARG A 311 -8.65 21.63 12.21
N ASP A 312 -7.75 22.48 12.68
CA ASP A 312 -6.48 22.81 12.04
C ASP A 312 -5.39 21.71 12.19
N HIS A 313 -5.75 20.59 12.84
CA HIS A 313 -4.93 19.39 12.98
C HIS A 313 -5.46 18.22 12.16
N SER A 314 -6.41 18.45 11.26
CA SER A 314 -7.03 17.42 10.44
C SER A 314 -7.14 17.84 8.98
N GLY A 315 -7.06 16.86 8.07
CA GLY A 315 -7.19 17.06 6.63
C GLY A 315 -8.62 17.26 6.15
N ASN A 316 -8.78 17.25 4.83
CA ASN A 316 -10.02 17.50 4.12
C ASN A 316 -10.29 16.40 3.08
N ALA A 317 -11.45 15.76 3.18
CA ALA A 317 -11.89 14.73 2.22
C ALA A 317 -12.81 15.29 1.11
N GLU A 318 -13.19 16.56 1.14
CA GLU A 318 -14.16 17.12 0.17
C GLU A 318 -13.78 16.84 -1.30
N PRO A 319 -14.76 16.60 -2.17
CA PRO A 319 -16.21 16.57 -1.92
C PRO A 319 -16.72 15.21 -1.38
N LEU A 320 -15.83 14.31 -0.98
CA LEU A 320 -16.17 12.94 -0.59
C LEU A 320 -16.80 12.90 0.79
N ARG A 321 -17.80 12.03 0.95
CA ARG A 321 -18.45 11.78 2.25
C ARG A 321 -17.55 10.98 3.17
N GLY A 322 -17.57 11.31 4.47
CA GLY A 322 -16.88 10.57 5.50
C GLY A 322 -15.38 10.86 5.62
N TYR A 323 -14.71 10.04 6.40
CA TYR A 323 -13.31 10.20 6.79
C TYR A 323 -12.77 8.88 7.33
N LYS A 324 -11.51 8.84 7.75
CA LYS A 324 -10.84 7.67 8.36
C LYS A 324 -11.79 6.85 9.24
N MET A 325 -11.74 5.54 9.14
CA MET A 325 -12.57 4.53 9.81
C MET A 325 -13.98 4.34 9.21
N LEU A 326 -14.50 5.29 8.44
CA LEU A 326 -15.81 5.18 7.82
C LEU A 326 -15.71 4.54 6.43
N THR A 327 -16.76 3.81 6.03
CA THR A 327 -16.83 3.14 4.72
C THR A 327 -17.47 3.99 3.61
N TRP A 328 -17.55 5.31 3.83
CA TRP A 328 -17.80 6.28 2.78
C TRP A 328 -16.52 6.56 1.98
N ASP A 329 -16.67 7.11 0.79
CA ASP A 329 -15.51 7.34 -0.09
C ASP A 329 -14.39 8.15 0.58
N GLY A 330 -14.72 9.15 1.41
CA GLY A 330 -13.74 9.97 2.12
C GLY A 330 -12.84 9.21 3.12
N GLY A 331 -13.21 7.98 3.50
CA GLY A 331 -12.36 7.12 4.32
C GLY A 331 -11.39 6.25 3.52
N PHE A 332 -11.73 5.95 2.26
CA PHE A 332 -11.03 4.98 1.40
C PHE A 332 -10.36 5.59 0.18
N ARG A 333 -11.01 6.59 -0.44
CA ARG A 333 -10.54 7.23 -1.66
C ARG A 333 -9.56 8.32 -1.30
N VAL A 334 -8.32 8.13 -1.73
CA VAL A 334 -7.17 8.94 -1.35
C VAL A 334 -6.53 9.59 -2.58
N PRO A 335 -5.78 10.70 -2.42
CA PRO A 335 -5.04 11.27 -3.53
C PRO A 335 -3.96 10.28 -3.97
N CYS A 336 -3.78 10.13 -5.29
CA CYS A 336 -2.70 9.34 -5.84
C CYS A 336 -2.11 9.99 -7.08
N VAL A 337 -0.79 10.12 -7.08
CA VAL A 337 0.00 10.62 -8.22
C VAL A 337 1.05 9.58 -8.57
N VAL A 338 1.13 9.22 -9.85
CA VAL A 338 2.13 8.27 -10.37
C VAL A 338 2.98 8.99 -11.42
N ARG A 339 4.30 8.96 -11.26
CA ARG A 339 5.23 9.58 -12.21
C ARG A 339 6.27 8.56 -12.69
N TRP A 340 6.42 8.46 -13.98
CA TRP A 340 7.48 7.66 -14.63
C TRP A 340 7.79 8.26 -16.01
N PRO A 341 8.75 9.17 -16.09
CA PRO A 341 9.07 9.87 -17.34
C PRO A 341 9.38 8.90 -18.49
N GLY A 342 8.89 9.23 -19.68
CA GLY A 342 9.05 8.38 -20.89
C GLY A 342 8.17 7.13 -20.92
N ASN A 343 7.47 6.78 -19.84
CA ASN A 343 6.61 5.59 -19.76
C ASN A 343 5.13 5.93 -19.46
N ILE A 344 4.88 6.96 -18.67
CA ILE A 344 3.54 7.48 -18.35
C ILE A 344 3.39 8.83 -19.04
N PRO A 345 2.33 9.06 -19.83
CA PRO A 345 2.10 10.35 -20.46
C PRO A 345 1.92 11.46 -19.43
N ALA A 346 2.69 12.54 -19.54
CA ALA A 346 2.62 13.69 -18.66
C ALA A 346 1.25 14.39 -18.72
N GLY A 347 0.80 14.98 -17.60
CA GLY A 347 -0.45 15.70 -17.48
C GLY A 347 -1.71 14.83 -17.58
N SER A 348 -1.55 13.51 -17.47
CA SER A 348 -2.68 12.58 -17.53
C SER A 348 -3.53 12.65 -16.27
N VAL A 349 -4.84 12.51 -16.45
CA VAL A 349 -5.81 12.38 -15.35
C VAL A 349 -6.73 11.21 -15.67
N SER A 350 -6.98 10.35 -14.69
CA SER A 350 -7.93 9.26 -14.85
C SER A 350 -8.80 9.10 -13.60
N ASP A 351 -10.09 8.86 -13.82
CA ASP A 351 -11.08 8.55 -12.80
C ASP A 351 -11.46 7.06 -12.78
N GLU A 352 -10.68 6.23 -13.49
CA GLU A 352 -10.83 4.78 -13.48
C GLU A 352 -10.49 4.22 -12.09
N LEU A 353 -11.23 3.18 -11.71
CA LEU A 353 -11.08 2.52 -10.41
C LEU A 353 -9.73 1.83 -10.31
N THR A 354 -8.93 2.21 -9.32
CA THR A 354 -7.62 1.64 -9.01
C THR A 354 -7.42 1.57 -7.50
N SER A 355 -6.45 0.81 -7.02
CA SER A 355 -6.27 0.59 -5.59
C SER A 355 -4.81 0.32 -5.22
N THR A 356 -4.46 0.52 -3.94
CA THR A 356 -3.19 0.07 -3.35
C THR A 356 -2.94 -1.42 -3.54
N LEU A 357 -3.99 -2.25 -3.63
CA LEU A 357 -3.92 -3.68 -3.91
C LEU A 357 -3.20 -3.98 -5.23
N ASP A 358 -3.33 -3.10 -6.21
CA ASP A 358 -2.85 -3.29 -7.58
C ASP A 358 -1.34 -3.07 -7.71
N LEU A 359 -0.71 -2.43 -6.72
CA LEU A 359 0.70 -2.06 -6.81
C LEU A 359 1.63 -3.28 -6.78
N LEU A 360 1.32 -4.32 -5.97
CA LEU A 360 2.16 -5.52 -5.93
C LEU A 360 2.21 -6.24 -7.29
N PRO A 361 1.09 -6.65 -7.93
CA PRO A 361 1.16 -7.30 -9.24
C PRO A 361 1.71 -6.37 -10.34
N THR A 362 1.47 -5.06 -10.24
CA THR A 362 2.05 -4.09 -11.17
C THR A 362 3.57 -4.06 -11.08
N PHE A 363 4.12 -3.98 -9.88
CA PHE A 363 5.57 -3.95 -9.69
C PHE A 363 6.22 -5.31 -9.98
N ALA A 364 5.51 -6.44 -9.77
CA ALA A 364 5.95 -7.74 -10.24
C ALA A 364 6.17 -7.74 -11.76
N ALA A 365 5.16 -7.32 -12.51
CA ALA A 365 5.23 -7.24 -13.97
C ALA A 365 6.35 -6.30 -14.45
N LEU A 366 6.50 -5.12 -13.81
CA LEU A 366 7.57 -4.16 -14.14
C LEU A 366 8.97 -4.68 -13.80
N ALA A 367 9.10 -5.48 -12.75
CA ALA A 367 10.35 -6.15 -12.38
C ALA A 367 10.66 -7.38 -13.24
N GLY A 368 9.76 -7.77 -14.14
CA GLY A 368 9.89 -8.98 -14.95
C GLY A 368 9.82 -10.27 -14.12
N THR A 369 9.04 -10.24 -13.05
CA THR A 369 8.76 -11.40 -12.19
C THR A 369 7.27 -11.65 -12.09
N ASN A 370 6.89 -12.76 -11.48
CA ASN A 370 5.49 -13.07 -11.22
C ASN A 370 5.14 -12.78 -9.75
N PRO A 371 3.93 -12.32 -9.47
CA PRO A 371 3.44 -12.30 -8.11
C PRO A 371 3.35 -13.74 -7.55
N PRO A 372 3.26 -13.93 -6.21
CA PRO A 372 3.13 -15.25 -5.62
C PRO A 372 2.01 -16.07 -6.26
N SER A 373 2.32 -17.27 -6.77
CA SER A 373 1.37 -18.15 -7.46
C SER A 373 0.72 -19.20 -6.55
N ASP A 374 1.26 -19.37 -5.33
CA ASP A 374 0.78 -20.32 -4.32
C ASP A 374 -0.44 -19.80 -3.53
N ARG A 375 -0.84 -18.56 -3.80
CA ARG A 375 -1.91 -17.87 -3.07
C ARG A 375 -2.71 -16.93 -3.96
N LYS A 376 -3.98 -16.73 -3.59
CA LYS A 376 -4.85 -15.75 -4.26
C LYS A 376 -4.43 -14.34 -3.87
N LEU A 377 -4.32 -13.46 -4.87
CA LEU A 377 -4.20 -12.01 -4.73
C LEU A 377 -5.50 -11.34 -5.19
N ASP A 378 -5.74 -10.15 -4.67
CA ASP A 378 -6.90 -9.32 -5.02
C ASP A 378 -6.51 -8.15 -5.94
N GLY A 379 -5.22 -7.89 -6.07
CA GLY A 379 -4.64 -6.86 -6.93
C GLY A 379 -4.64 -7.25 -8.42
N GLN A 380 -4.59 -6.24 -9.28
CA GLN A 380 -4.52 -6.35 -10.74
C GLN A 380 -3.28 -5.61 -11.25
N ASP A 381 -2.66 -6.08 -12.34
CA ASP A 381 -1.55 -5.37 -12.98
C ASP A 381 -2.05 -4.11 -13.71
N LEU A 382 -1.67 -2.94 -13.20
CA LEU A 382 -1.95 -1.65 -13.80
C LEU A 382 -0.95 -1.25 -14.88
N GLY A 383 0.13 -1.98 -15.10
CA GLY A 383 1.22 -1.60 -16.01
C GLY A 383 0.76 -1.16 -17.41
N PRO A 384 -0.11 -1.91 -18.10
CA PRO A 384 -0.69 -1.48 -19.38
C PRO A 384 -1.55 -0.21 -19.29
N PHE A 385 -2.35 -0.09 -18.21
CA PHE A 385 -3.20 1.07 -17.96
C PHE A 385 -2.37 2.33 -17.66
N LEU A 386 -1.32 2.24 -16.85
CA LEU A 386 -0.45 3.37 -16.53
C LEU A 386 0.23 3.96 -17.78
N ARG A 387 0.57 3.12 -18.77
CA ARG A 387 1.13 3.57 -20.06
C ARG A 387 0.08 4.18 -20.99
N LYS A 388 -1.20 3.85 -20.81
CA LYS A 388 -2.31 4.38 -21.58
C LYS A 388 -3.51 4.68 -20.67
N PRO A 389 -3.43 5.73 -19.85
CA PRO A 389 -4.43 6.02 -18.81
C PRO A 389 -5.79 6.50 -19.34
N SER A 390 -5.92 6.72 -20.65
CA SER A 390 -7.20 6.93 -21.33
C SER A 390 -7.99 5.62 -21.56
N GLY A 391 -7.38 4.46 -21.28
CA GLY A 391 -8.03 3.14 -21.35
C GLY A 391 -8.78 2.82 -20.06
N LYS A 392 -9.40 1.64 -20.01
CA LYS A 392 -10.04 1.14 -18.80
C LYS A 392 -9.02 0.52 -17.86
N SER A 393 -9.21 0.73 -16.57
CA SER A 393 -8.51 -0.01 -15.53
C SER A 393 -8.90 -1.50 -15.57
N PRO A 394 -7.97 -2.41 -15.28
CA PRO A 394 -8.29 -3.83 -15.16
C PRO A 394 -9.12 -4.15 -13.89
N ARG A 395 -9.22 -3.22 -12.93
CA ARG A 395 -10.00 -3.40 -11.71
C ARG A 395 -11.48 -3.20 -11.97
N ALA A 396 -12.27 -4.27 -11.78
CA ALA A 396 -13.71 -4.24 -12.02
C ALA A 396 -14.50 -3.70 -10.82
N ASP A 397 -14.04 -3.96 -9.60
CA ASP A 397 -14.74 -3.63 -8.35
C ASP A 397 -13.81 -3.40 -7.16
N PHE A 398 -14.39 -2.85 -6.09
CA PHE A 398 -13.72 -2.66 -4.81
C PHE A 398 -14.67 -2.92 -3.65
N LEU A 399 -14.17 -3.54 -2.58
CA LEU A 399 -14.94 -3.94 -1.39
C LEU A 399 -14.58 -3.06 -0.20
N PHE A 400 -15.60 -2.59 0.52
CA PHE A 400 -15.44 -1.72 1.67
C PHE A 400 -15.70 -2.51 2.95
N TYR A 401 -14.62 -2.91 3.61
CA TYR A 401 -14.67 -3.56 4.91
C TYR A 401 -14.35 -2.57 6.03
N SER A 402 -15.17 -2.58 7.06
CA SER A 402 -14.82 -2.02 8.36
C SER A 402 -14.53 -3.19 9.30
N TYR A 403 -13.27 -3.40 9.65
CA TYR A 403 -12.84 -4.65 10.30
C TYR A 403 -13.26 -5.88 9.50
N THR A 404 -14.10 -6.74 10.08
CA THR A 404 -14.62 -7.94 9.45
C THR A 404 -15.96 -7.73 8.77
N HIS A 405 -16.55 -6.53 8.85
CA HIS A 405 -17.87 -6.21 8.34
C HIS A 405 -17.82 -5.66 6.92
N LEU A 406 -18.35 -6.38 5.95
CA LEU A 406 -18.55 -5.89 4.60
C LEU A 406 -19.70 -4.88 4.60
N GLN A 407 -19.39 -3.62 4.33
CA GLN A 407 -20.36 -2.53 4.44
C GLN A 407 -20.74 -1.91 3.09
N ALA A 408 -19.90 -2.06 2.06
CA ALA A 408 -20.25 -1.61 0.72
C ALA A 408 -19.43 -2.34 -0.35
N VAL A 409 -19.91 -2.26 -1.58
CA VAL A 409 -19.19 -2.65 -2.80
C VAL A 409 -19.38 -1.59 -3.87
N ARG A 410 -18.36 -1.34 -4.67
CA ARG A 410 -18.46 -0.47 -5.85
C ARG A 410 -17.90 -1.14 -7.10
N ASP A 411 -18.40 -0.71 -8.25
CA ASP A 411 -17.74 -0.87 -9.55
C ASP A 411 -17.20 0.49 -10.06
N ALA A 412 -16.97 0.61 -11.35
CA ALA A 412 -16.47 1.86 -11.95
C ALA A 412 -17.43 3.05 -11.79
N ARG A 413 -18.73 2.84 -11.58
CA ARG A 413 -19.75 3.89 -11.48
C ARG A 413 -20.54 3.85 -10.19
N TRP A 414 -21.07 2.68 -9.83
CA TRP A 414 -22.06 2.51 -8.77
C TRP A 414 -21.42 2.04 -7.46
N LYS A 415 -21.90 2.56 -6.35
CA LYS A 415 -21.58 2.06 -5.00
C LYS A 415 -22.87 1.64 -4.29
N LEU A 416 -22.91 0.39 -3.91
CA LEU A 416 -23.96 -0.21 -3.10
C LEU A 416 -23.50 -0.24 -1.64
N VAL A 417 -24.28 0.38 -0.77
CA VAL A 417 -24.07 0.41 0.69
C VAL A 417 -25.06 -0.52 1.36
N LEU A 418 -24.57 -1.38 2.25
CA LEU A 418 -25.33 -2.41 2.92
C LEU A 418 -25.94 -1.90 4.22
N PRO A 419 -27.14 -2.41 4.61
CA PRO A 419 -27.73 -2.11 5.90
C PRO A 419 -26.80 -2.52 7.05
N ARG A 420 -26.69 -1.65 8.04
CA ARG A 420 -25.91 -1.89 9.25
C ARG A 420 -26.51 -1.13 10.43
N PRO A 421 -26.45 -1.69 11.65
CA PRO A 421 -26.93 -0.99 12.85
C PRO A 421 -26.04 0.23 13.14
N GLU A 422 -26.63 1.24 13.75
CA GLU A 422 -25.84 2.30 14.37
C GLU A 422 -25.06 1.71 15.54
N TYR A 423 -23.75 1.94 15.56
CA TYR A 423 -22.92 1.45 16.65
C TYR A 423 -23.13 2.30 17.91
N PRO A 424 -23.40 1.65 19.03
CA PRO A 424 -23.67 2.37 20.26
C PRO A 424 -22.48 3.23 20.69
N LYS A 425 -22.74 4.46 21.08
CA LYS A 425 -21.70 5.43 21.56
C LYS A 425 -20.85 4.90 22.72
N TRP A 426 -21.31 3.88 23.43
CA TRP A 426 -20.57 3.24 24.54
C TRP A 426 -19.46 2.28 24.08
N THR A 427 -19.40 1.89 22.82
CA THR A 427 -18.32 1.03 22.30
C THR A 427 -16.96 1.73 22.20
N GLY A 428 -16.92 3.02 22.55
CA GLY A 428 -15.68 3.80 22.58
C GLY A 428 -15.01 3.92 21.23
N PHE A 429 -13.68 3.87 21.22
CA PHE A 429 -12.90 3.97 19.99
C PHE A 429 -13.23 2.86 18.99
N SER A 430 -13.46 1.62 19.49
CA SER A 430 -13.84 0.48 18.63
C SER A 430 -15.16 0.67 17.92
N GLY A 431 -16.13 1.34 18.50
CA GLY A 431 -17.43 1.58 17.88
C GLY A 431 -17.39 2.47 16.64
N ARG A 432 -16.38 3.32 16.53
CA ARG A 432 -16.20 4.22 15.39
C ARG A 432 -15.85 3.50 14.10
N PHE A 433 -15.21 2.35 14.18
CA PHE A 433 -14.84 1.55 13.02
C PHE A 433 -16.04 0.97 12.27
N PHE A 434 -17.23 1.08 12.81
CA PHE A 434 -18.43 0.51 12.21
C PHE A 434 -19.26 1.55 11.46
N GLY A 435 -18.97 2.82 11.69
CA GLY A 435 -19.60 3.92 10.97
C GLY A 435 -21.04 4.22 11.40
N ASP A 436 -21.70 4.99 10.58
CA ASP A 436 -23.10 5.39 10.75
C ASP A 436 -24.04 4.22 10.52
N GLY A 437 -25.19 4.22 11.17
CA GLY A 437 -26.27 3.29 10.89
C GLY A 437 -26.81 3.53 9.48
N VAL A 438 -27.10 2.44 8.77
CA VAL A 438 -27.77 2.45 7.47
C VAL A 438 -28.94 1.49 7.56
N SER A 439 -30.16 2.02 7.48
CA SER A 439 -31.39 1.24 7.76
C SER A 439 -31.84 0.34 6.60
N SER A 440 -31.48 0.70 5.37
CA SER A 440 -31.82 -0.04 4.15
C SER A 440 -30.65 0.01 3.18
N VAL A 441 -30.71 -0.79 2.12
CA VAL A 441 -29.75 -0.72 1.01
C VAL A 441 -29.79 0.66 0.38
N GLU A 442 -28.61 1.23 0.13
CA GLU A 442 -28.44 2.51 -0.57
C GLU A 442 -27.57 2.31 -1.81
N LEU A 443 -27.85 3.06 -2.87
CA LEU A 443 -27.10 3.01 -4.14
C LEU A 443 -26.74 4.43 -4.56
N TYR A 444 -25.46 4.63 -4.89
CA TYR A 444 -24.92 5.94 -5.30
C TYR A 444 -24.24 5.86 -6.67
N ASP A 445 -24.49 6.84 -7.53
CA ASP A 445 -23.76 7.05 -8.79
C ASP A 445 -22.54 7.95 -8.55
N LEU A 446 -21.38 7.35 -8.27
CA LEU A 446 -20.17 8.10 -7.91
C LEU A 446 -19.58 8.95 -9.04
N LYS A 447 -20.05 8.79 -10.29
CA LYS A 447 -19.65 9.66 -11.41
C LYS A 447 -20.34 11.03 -11.34
N SER A 448 -21.60 11.07 -10.92
CA SER A 448 -22.41 12.29 -10.81
C SER A 448 -22.57 12.80 -9.38
N ASP A 449 -22.34 11.94 -8.38
CA ASP A 449 -22.52 12.20 -6.96
C ASP A 449 -21.38 11.59 -6.13
N PRO A 450 -20.16 12.14 -6.24
CA PRO A 450 -19.02 11.64 -5.47
C PRO A 450 -19.16 11.85 -3.96
N GLY A 451 -20.08 12.73 -3.54
CA GLY A 451 -20.40 13.01 -2.14
C GLY A 451 -21.42 12.05 -1.52
N GLU A 452 -21.91 11.05 -2.26
CA GLU A 452 -22.85 10.03 -1.76
C GLU A 452 -24.08 10.65 -1.06
N THR A 453 -24.71 11.62 -1.75
CA THR A 453 -25.80 12.45 -1.18
C THR A 453 -27.19 11.97 -1.60
N ARG A 454 -27.32 11.31 -2.75
CA ARG A 454 -28.58 10.91 -3.35
C ARG A 454 -28.70 9.38 -3.50
N ASN A 455 -29.48 8.75 -2.62
CA ASN A 455 -29.78 7.33 -2.72
C ASN A 455 -30.67 7.02 -3.92
N LEU A 456 -30.20 6.20 -4.84
CA LEU A 456 -30.86 5.79 -6.10
C LEU A 456 -31.37 4.35 -6.06
N ALA A 457 -31.30 3.63 -4.93
CA ALA A 457 -31.67 2.22 -4.85
C ALA A 457 -33.10 1.93 -5.31
N GLY A 458 -34.03 2.83 -5.03
CA GLY A 458 -35.44 2.68 -5.45
C GLY A 458 -35.68 2.89 -6.95
N THR A 459 -34.77 3.57 -7.66
CA THR A 459 -34.90 3.88 -9.09
C THR A 459 -34.05 2.99 -9.99
N HIS A 460 -33.10 2.25 -9.42
CA HIS A 460 -32.17 1.35 -10.16
C HIS A 460 -32.08 -0.03 -9.49
N PRO A 461 -33.22 -0.76 -9.34
CA PRO A 461 -33.22 -2.06 -8.67
C PRO A 461 -32.36 -3.11 -9.40
N GLU A 462 -32.17 -2.99 -10.71
CA GLU A 462 -31.30 -3.85 -11.50
C GLU A 462 -29.81 -3.72 -11.10
N GLU A 463 -29.34 -2.51 -10.82
CA GLU A 463 -27.97 -2.27 -10.35
C GLU A 463 -27.78 -2.74 -8.90
N VAL A 464 -28.81 -2.57 -8.06
CA VAL A 464 -28.82 -3.15 -6.71
C VAL A 464 -28.66 -4.67 -6.79
N ALA A 465 -29.46 -5.35 -7.61
CA ALA A 465 -29.39 -6.80 -7.76
C ALA A 465 -28.00 -7.26 -8.25
N ARG A 466 -27.46 -6.61 -9.27
CA ARG A 466 -26.14 -6.93 -9.84
C ARG A 466 -25.00 -6.76 -8.81
N LEU A 467 -25.00 -5.69 -8.03
CA LEU A 467 -23.99 -5.48 -7.01
C LEU A 467 -24.18 -6.36 -5.77
N MET A 468 -25.41 -6.78 -5.46
CA MET A 468 -25.68 -7.78 -4.42
C MET A 468 -25.06 -9.14 -4.76
N GLU A 469 -25.05 -9.58 -6.03
CA GLU A 469 -24.32 -10.78 -6.44
C GLU A 469 -22.83 -10.68 -6.09
N ARG A 470 -22.25 -9.48 -6.25
CA ARG A 470 -20.85 -9.21 -5.89
C ARG A 470 -20.62 -9.25 -4.38
N VAL A 471 -21.59 -8.75 -3.59
CA VAL A 471 -21.59 -8.87 -2.12
C VAL A 471 -21.55 -10.34 -1.69
N GLU A 472 -22.43 -11.18 -2.24
CA GLU A 472 -22.48 -12.61 -1.87
C GLU A 472 -21.20 -13.35 -2.31
N SER A 473 -20.64 -13.03 -3.47
CA SER A 473 -19.35 -13.55 -3.89
C SER A 473 -18.22 -13.15 -2.92
N ALA A 474 -18.20 -11.89 -2.47
CA ALA A 474 -17.22 -11.41 -1.49
C ALA A 474 -17.39 -12.10 -0.13
N ARG A 475 -18.61 -12.31 0.32
CA ARG A 475 -18.93 -13.05 1.55
C ARG A 475 -18.49 -14.50 1.50
N ALA A 476 -18.65 -15.15 0.35
CA ALA A 476 -18.21 -16.53 0.16
C ALA A 476 -16.68 -16.66 0.19
N ASP A 477 -15.96 -15.71 -0.42
CA ASP A 477 -14.51 -15.72 -0.55
C ASP A 477 -13.80 -15.12 0.68
N LEU A 478 -14.15 -13.89 1.06
CA LEU A 478 -13.50 -13.15 2.13
C LEU A 478 -14.23 -13.21 3.47
N GLY A 479 -15.50 -13.63 3.47
CA GLY A 479 -16.33 -13.66 4.65
C GLY A 479 -16.98 -12.33 5.01
N ASP A 480 -17.62 -12.30 6.16
CA ASP A 480 -18.28 -11.14 6.75
C ASP A 480 -18.19 -11.24 8.28
N TYR A 481 -18.79 -10.29 9.01
CA TYR A 481 -18.79 -10.28 10.47
C TYR A 481 -19.37 -11.55 11.10
N ASP A 482 -20.25 -12.26 10.42
CA ASP A 482 -20.96 -13.46 10.88
C ASP A 482 -20.43 -14.77 10.28
N ARG A 483 -19.49 -14.71 9.34
CA ARG A 483 -18.97 -15.89 8.62
C ARG A 483 -17.54 -15.74 8.17
N ILE A 484 -16.85 -16.88 8.04
CA ILE A 484 -15.50 -16.99 7.51
C ILE A 484 -15.60 -17.32 6.03
N GLY A 485 -14.85 -16.57 5.19
CA GLY A 485 -14.75 -16.85 3.77
C GLY A 485 -13.76 -17.96 3.45
N ALA A 486 -14.04 -18.71 2.38
CA ALA A 486 -13.21 -19.84 1.96
C ALA A 486 -11.79 -19.43 1.51
N GLY A 487 -11.63 -18.18 1.08
CA GLY A 487 -10.35 -17.66 0.59
C GLY A 487 -9.52 -16.91 1.64
N GLN A 488 -9.95 -16.85 2.90
CA GLN A 488 -9.13 -16.27 3.98
C GLN A 488 -7.96 -17.18 4.32
N ARG A 489 -6.79 -16.58 4.58
CA ARG A 489 -5.57 -17.30 4.99
C ARG A 489 -5.35 -17.17 6.49
N TYR A 490 -5.27 -18.33 7.14
CA TYR A 490 -4.93 -18.46 8.55
C TYR A 490 -3.76 -19.44 8.66
N PHE A 491 -2.72 -19.04 9.32
CA PHE A 491 -1.49 -19.82 9.38
C PHE A 491 -1.27 -20.52 10.73
N ASP A 492 -1.91 -20.01 11.79
CA ASP A 492 -1.75 -20.52 13.15
C ASP A 492 -3.04 -21.26 13.61
N ASP A 493 -3.57 -20.93 14.78
CA ASP A 493 -4.67 -21.62 15.48
C ASP A 493 -6.05 -21.56 14.79
N GLY A 494 -6.09 -21.21 13.51
CA GLY A 494 -7.31 -21.04 12.74
C GLY A 494 -8.00 -19.68 12.96
N PRO A 495 -9.14 -19.48 12.31
CA PRO A 495 -9.81 -18.18 12.28
C PRO A 495 -10.40 -17.82 13.65
N LYS A 496 -9.99 -16.66 14.17
CA LYS A 496 -10.58 -16.06 15.36
C LYS A 496 -11.40 -14.86 14.93
N ARG A 497 -12.69 -15.02 14.81
CA ARG A 497 -13.60 -13.90 14.61
C ARG A 497 -13.69 -13.06 15.86
N LEU A 498 -13.75 -11.75 15.69
CA LEU A 498 -14.25 -10.89 16.74
C LEU A 498 -15.68 -11.34 17.05
N ASP A 499 -15.94 -11.70 18.31
CA ASP A 499 -17.29 -12.03 18.74
C ASP A 499 -18.14 -10.75 18.69
N ILE A 500 -18.99 -10.64 17.66
CA ILE A 500 -19.90 -9.50 17.53
C ILE A 500 -20.95 -9.48 18.65
N THR A 501 -21.12 -10.57 19.40
CA THR A 501 -21.98 -10.56 20.58
C THR A 501 -21.40 -9.70 21.69
N ALA A 502 -20.08 -9.51 21.71
CA ALA A 502 -19.41 -8.54 22.60
C ALA A 502 -19.85 -7.09 22.32
N TRP A 503 -20.44 -6.83 21.16
CA TRP A 503 -20.97 -5.51 20.78
C TRP A 503 -22.41 -5.30 21.23
N LYS A 504 -23.11 -6.34 21.66
CA LYS A 504 -24.37 -6.20 22.37
C LYS A 504 -24.07 -5.59 23.74
N ARG A 505 -24.70 -4.45 24.02
CA ARG A 505 -24.59 -3.79 25.33
C ARG A 505 -24.73 -4.83 26.43
N PRO A 506 -23.76 -4.99 27.33
CA PRO A 506 -23.94 -5.83 28.51
C PRO A 506 -25.25 -5.43 29.20
N ALA A 507 -26.13 -6.40 29.48
CA ALA A 507 -27.32 -6.12 30.25
C ALA A 507 -26.89 -5.34 31.48
N LYS A 508 -27.51 -4.16 31.75
CA LYS A 508 -27.26 -3.44 32.98
C LYS A 508 -27.41 -4.46 34.11
N LYS A 509 -26.34 -4.74 34.84
CA LYS A 509 -26.48 -5.49 36.11
C LYS A 509 -27.60 -4.79 36.85
N ALA A 510 -28.68 -5.52 37.11
CA ALA A 510 -29.75 -5.02 37.97
C ALA A 510 -29.07 -4.56 39.23
N GLY A 511 -29.09 -3.27 39.49
CA GLY A 511 -28.53 -2.71 40.71
C GLY A 511 -29.23 -3.36 41.85
N ASN A 512 -28.51 -4.04 42.71
CA ASN A 512 -29.02 -4.35 44.04
C ASN A 512 -29.48 -3.03 44.69
N LYS A 513 -30.79 -2.91 44.87
CA LYS A 513 -31.36 -1.86 45.69
C LYS A 513 -30.95 -2.06 47.14
#